data_7fcc3e1bbf0c6cc37049371b14c7a732
#
_entry.id   7fcc3e1bbf0c6cc37049371b14c7a732
#
_cell.length_a   1.000
_cell.length_b   1.000
_cell.length_c   1.000
_cell.angle_alpha   90.00
_cell.angle_beta   90.00
_cell.angle_gamma   90.00
#
_symmetry.space_group_name_H-M   'P 1'
#
loop_
_entity.id
_entity.type
_entity.pdbx_description
1 polymer ?
#
loop_
_entity_poly.entity_id
_entity_poly.type
_entity_poly.pdbx_seq_one_letter_code
_entity_poly.pdbx_strand_id
1 'polypeptide(L)'
;MKDNTITILQLYPHAMNIYGDWGNTLTLKRRLEWYGYSVRLVEYNPGDTFPADVDIIVGGGGQDSGQATIQDDLLAIGPTLQRLADDGVPMLVVCGLYQLFGRFFKTTQGAIIRGIGLFDIETVAGEQRLIGNIVTASSDFGEIIGYENHSGLTTLGHSVPPLGIVSRGAGNNGTDQTEGARYRNVIGTYLHGSLLPKNPRIADFLIEQAVARRCGEFAPSVLIDDTFATKARTVASKRPR
;
A
#
# COMPACT_ATOMS: atom_id res chain seq x y z
N MET A 1 -1.26 5.80 -32.47
CA MET A 1 -1.41 6.44 -31.13
C MET A 1 -0.69 5.56 -30.14
N LYS A 2 0.18 6.11 -29.28
CA LYS A 2 0.75 5.33 -28.17
C LYS A 2 -0.42 4.82 -27.31
N ASP A 3 -0.35 3.58 -26.89
CA ASP A 3 -1.33 3.02 -25.96
C ASP A 3 -1.13 3.69 -24.59
N ASN A 4 -2.05 4.59 -24.22
CA ASN A 4 -2.03 5.31 -22.94
C ASN A 4 -2.82 4.57 -21.87
N THR A 5 -2.96 3.25 -22.00
CA THR A 5 -3.68 2.43 -21.04
C THR A 5 -2.75 2.01 -19.90
N ILE A 6 -3.13 2.35 -18.67
CA ILE A 6 -2.44 1.96 -17.43
C ILE A 6 -3.19 0.78 -16.79
N THR A 7 -2.48 -0.31 -16.54
CA THR A 7 -3.04 -1.50 -15.90
C THR A 7 -2.81 -1.43 -14.40
N ILE A 8 -3.90 -1.40 -13.63
CA ILE A 8 -3.88 -1.53 -12.18
C ILE A 8 -4.23 -2.96 -11.81
N LEU A 9 -3.33 -3.65 -11.12
CA LEU A 9 -3.56 -4.97 -10.53
C LEU A 9 -4.01 -4.82 -9.09
N GLN A 10 -5.23 -5.27 -8.80
CA GLN A 10 -5.71 -5.46 -7.42
C GLN A 10 -5.33 -6.87 -6.96
N LEU A 11 -4.44 -6.94 -5.99
CA LEU A 11 -3.90 -8.19 -5.47
C LEU A 11 -4.80 -8.74 -4.38
N TYR A 12 -5.31 -9.95 -4.55
CA TYR A 12 -6.15 -10.72 -3.62
C TYR A 12 -7.40 -9.99 -3.09
N PRO A 13 -8.24 -9.36 -3.94
CA PRO A 13 -9.39 -8.59 -3.48
C PRO A 13 -10.43 -9.41 -2.69
N HIS A 14 -10.48 -10.73 -2.88
CA HIS A 14 -11.43 -11.59 -2.16
C HIS A 14 -10.99 -11.85 -0.71
N ALA A 15 -9.69 -11.98 -0.45
CA ALA A 15 -9.16 -12.31 0.87
C ALA A 15 -8.57 -11.10 1.60
N MET A 16 -8.11 -10.08 0.87
CA MET A 16 -7.30 -8.97 1.37
C MET A 16 -7.92 -7.61 1.01
N ASN A 17 -9.14 -7.37 1.47
CA ASN A 17 -9.88 -6.11 1.22
C ASN A 17 -10.69 -5.67 2.45
N ILE A 18 -10.13 -5.86 3.63
CA ILE A 18 -10.78 -5.43 4.87
C ILE A 18 -10.68 -3.89 5.00
N TYR A 19 -11.63 -3.27 5.68
CA TYR A 19 -11.70 -1.83 5.93
C TYR A 19 -11.80 -0.93 4.66
N GLY A 20 -12.17 -1.51 3.51
CA GLY A 20 -12.43 -0.74 2.29
C GLY A 20 -11.16 -0.31 1.56
N ASP A 21 -10.05 -1.04 1.69
CA ASP A 21 -8.78 -0.73 1.00
C ASP A 21 -8.92 -0.70 -0.54
N TRP A 22 -9.94 -1.34 -1.10
CA TRP A 22 -10.36 -1.19 -2.50
C TRP A 22 -10.52 0.27 -2.93
N GLY A 23 -10.86 1.18 -2.01
CA GLY A 23 -10.93 2.61 -2.29
C GLY A 23 -9.61 3.23 -2.74
N ASN A 24 -8.46 2.61 -2.45
CA ASN A 24 -7.16 3.03 -2.97
C ASN A 24 -7.09 2.78 -4.49
N THR A 25 -7.51 1.60 -4.94
CA THR A 25 -7.58 1.24 -6.37
C THR A 25 -8.53 2.16 -7.14
N LEU A 26 -9.71 2.45 -6.57
CA LEU A 26 -10.67 3.37 -7.16
C LEU A 26 -10.12 4.80 -7.25
N THR A 27 -9.36 5.25 -6.26
CA THR A 27 -8.72 6.57 -6.27
C THR A 27 -7.72 6.66 -7.42
N LEU A 28 -6.84 5.67 -7.57
CA LEU A 28 -5.87 5.64 -8.66
C LEU A 28 -6.56 5.62 -10.02
N LYS A 29 -7.57 4.76 -10.19
CA LYS A 29 -8.36 4.68 -11.41
C LYS A 29 -8.96 6.04 -11.78
N ARG A 30 -9.64 6.70 -10.83
CA ARG A 30 -10.29 8.00 -11.08
C ARG A 30 -9.29 9.11 -11.37
N ARG A 31 -8.18 9.16 -10.64
CA ARG A 31 -7.16 10.17 -10.90
C ARG A 31 -6.50 9.98 -12.26
N LEU A 32 -6.19 8.74 -12.66
CA LEU A 32 -5.68 8.43 -14.00
C LEU A 32 -6.67 8.88 -15.10
N GLU A 33 -7.96 8.56 -14.94
CA GLU A 33 -9.00 8.99 -15.88
C GLU A 33 -9.09 10.52 -15.96
N TRP A 34 -9.01 11.23 -14.84
CA TRP A 34 -8.99 12.70 -14.80
C TRP A 34 -7.73 13.29 -15.46
N TYR A 35 -6.58 12.62 -15.33
CA TYR A 35 -5.36 12.99 -16.04
C TYR A 35 -5.38 12.69 -17.54
N GLY A 36 -6.42 12.00 -18.05
CA GLY A 36 -6.60 11.67 -19.46
C GLY A 36 -6.02 10.33 -19.89
N TYR A 37 -5.71 9.43 -18.95
CA TYR A 37 -5.25 8.07 -19.24
C TYR A 37 -6.41 7.08 -19.24
N SER A 38 -6.33 6.06 -20.12
CA SER A 38 -7.22 4.90 -20.05
C SER A 38 -6.76 3.96 -18.94
N VAL A 39 -7.70 3.27 -18.28
CA VAL A 39 -7.38 2.37 -17.18
C VAL A 39 -7.96 0.99 -17.44
N ARG A 40 -7.09 -0.02 -17.33
CA ARG A 40 -7.48 -1.42 -17.25
C ARG A 40 -7.32 -1.90 -15.81
N LEU A 41 -8.41 -2.33 -15.20
CA LEU A 41 -8.42 -2.88 -13.86
C LEU A 41 -8.43 -4.41 -13.94
N VAL A 42 -7.49 -5.05 -13.27
CA VAL A 42 -7.35 -6.51 -13.23
C VAL A 42 -7.33 -6.94 -11.77
N GLU A 43 -8.10 -7.96 -11.46
CA GLU A 43 -8.06 -8.64 -10.16
C GLU A 43 -7.18 -9.89 -10.26
N TYR A 44 -6.47 -10.20 -9.19
CA TYR A 44 -5.68 -11.42 -9.06
C TYR A 44 -5.98 -12.10 -7.72
N ASN A 45 -6.40 -13.34 -7.77
CA ASN A 45 -6.66 -14.19 -6.60
C ASN A 45 -5.89 -15.51 -6.74
N PRO A 46 -5.75 -16.31 -5.67
CA PRO A 46 -5.06 -17.59 -5.74
C PRO A 46 -5.60 -18.49 -6.86
N GLY A 47 -4.70 -18.99 -7.70
CA GLY A 47 -5.03 -19.83 -8.85
C GLY A 47 -5.29 -19.10 -10.16
N ASP A 48 -5.37 -17.76 -10.15
CA ASP A 48 -5.45 -16.99 -11.38
C ASP A 48 -4.10 -16.95 -12.12
N THR A 49 -4.14 -16.71 -13.42
CA THR A 49 -2.92 -16.45 -14.19
C THR A 49 -2.44 -15.02 -13.93
N PHE A 50 -1.19 -14.89 -13.46
CA PHE A 50 -0.63 -13.57 -13.21
C PHE A 50 -0.51 -12.78 -14.53
N PRO A 51 -1.06 -11.53 -14.60
CA PRO A 51 -1.07 -10.76 -15.85
C PRO A 51 0.34 -10.37 -16.29
N ALA A 52 0.58 -10.44 -17.61
CA ALA A 52 1.88 -10.11 -18.20
C ALA A 52 2.20 -8.61 -18.10
N ASP A 53 1.17 -7.77 -18.23
CA ASP A 53 1.28 -6.30 -18.24
C ASP A 53 0.65 -5.71 -16.98
N VAL A 54 1.51 -5.19 -16.09
CA VAL A 54 1.09 -4.52 -14.86
C VAL A 54 1.87 -3.22 -14.70
N ASP A 55 1.17 -2.13 -14.44
CA ASP A 55 1.77 -0.81 -14.27
C ASP A 55 1.69 -0.32 -12.82
N ILE A 56 0.64 -0.72 -12.07
CA ILE A 56 0.48 -0.42 -10.64
C ILE A 56 -0.06 -1.67 -9.94
N ILE A 57 0.45 -1.98 -8.75
CA ILE A 57 -0.08 -3.04 -7.91
C ILE A 57 -0.64 -2.43 -6.62
N VAL A 58 -1.86 -2.83 -6.26
CA VAL A 58 -2.52 -2.42 -5.01
C VAL A 58 -3.01 -3.65 -4.27
N GLY A 59 -2.75 -3.70 -2.98
CA GLY A 59 -3.27 -4.77 -2.13
C GLY A 59 -3.61 -4.28 -0.72
N GLY A 60 -4.64 -4.85 -0.15
CA GLY A 60 -5.23 -4.41 1.11
C GLY A 60 -4.90 -5.29 2.31
N GLY A 61 -5.56 -4.99 3.41
CA GLY A 61 -5.50 -5.75 4.63
C GLY A 61 -6.42 -6.98 4.63
N GLY A 62 -6.09 -7.96 5.44
CA GLY A 62 -6.87 -9.15 5.70
C GLY A 62 -6.70 -9.63 7.14
N GLN A 63 -7.55 -10.55 7.55
CA GLN A 63 -7.37 -11.28 8.80
C GLN A 63 -6.32 -12.39 8.64
N ASP A 64 -5.84 -12.95 9.74
CA ASP A 64 -4.85 -14.03 9.76
C ASP A 64 -5.29 -15.23 8.87
N SER A 65 -6.58 -15.55 8.85
CA SER A 65 -7.14 -16.60 7.99
C SER A 65 -7.02 -16.25 6.50
N GLY A 66 -7.24 -15.00 6.11
CA GLY A 66 -7.05 -14.52 4.75
C GLY A 66 -5.58 -14.57 4.34
N GLN A 67 -4.69 -14.14 5.24
CA GLN A 67 -3.24 -14.22 5.02
C GLN A 67 -2.77 -15.68 4.83
N ALA A 68 -3.25 -16.60 5.67
CA ALA A 68 -2.94 -18.02 5.53
C ALA A 68 -3.45 -18.61 4.21
N THR A 69 -4.63 -18.18 3.76
CA THR A 69 -5.22 -18.66 2.50
C THR A 69 -4.40 -18.26 1.27
N ILE A 70 -3.82 -17.07 1.27
CA ILE A 70 -3.05 -16.57 0.11
C ILE A 70 -1.56 -16.92 0.18
N GLN A 71 -1.04 -17.41 1.32
CA GLN A 71 0.40 -17.56 1.56
C GLN A 71 1.12 -18.32 0.44
N ASP A 72 0.64 -19.51 0.11
CA ASP A 72 1.34 -20.39 -0.85
C ASP A 72 1.37 -19.76 -2.25
N ASP A 73 0.26 -19.16 -2.67
CA ASP A 73 0.17 -18.46 -3.96
C ASP A 73 1.08 -17.20 -3.95
N LEU A 74 1.06 -16.42 -2.86
CA LEU A 74 1.90 -15.24 -2.73
C LEU A 74 3.39 -15.60 -2.78
N LEU A 75 3.79 -16.70 -2.14
CA LEU A 75 5.17 -17.20 -2.21
C LEU A 75 5.53 -17.64 -3.63
N ALA A 76 4.60 -18.26 -4.36
CA ALA A 76 4.82 -18.69 -5.74
C ALA A 76 5.02 -17.49 -6.70
N ILE A 77 4.24 -16.41 -6.54
CA ILE A 77 4.38 -15.19 -7.36
C ILE A 77 5.42 -14.20 -6.81
N GLY A 78 5.96 -14.45 -5.62
CA GLY A 78 6.93 -13.60 -4.93
C GLY A 78 8.12 -13.17 -5.81
N PRO A 79 8.79 -14.09 -6.53
CA PRO A 79 9.88 -13.71 -7.45
C PRO A 79 9.44 -12.76 -8.57
N THR A 80 8.20 -12.88 -9.05
CA THR A 80 7.64 -11.96 -10.04
C THR A 80 7.38 -10.58 -9.44
N LEU A 81 6.80 -10.51 -8.23
CA LEU A 81 6.59 -9.24 -7.52
C LEU A 81 7.92 -8.55 -7.21
N GLN A 82 8.94 -9.31 -6.78
CA GLN A 82 10.29 -8.76 -6.53
C GLN A 82 10.87 -8.16 -7.81
N ARG A 83 10.85 -8.89 -8.93
CA ARG A 83 11.34 -8.39 -10.22
C ARG A 83 10.58 -7.13 -10.66
N LEU A 84 9.26 -7.10 -10.54
CA LEU A 84 8.45 -5.92 -10.87
C LEU A 84 8.81 -4.71 -9.99
N ALA A 85 9.06 -4.93 -8.70
CA ALA A 85 9.53 -3.88 -7.79
C ALA A 85 10.91 -3.37 -8.19
N ASP A 86 11.82 -4.26 -8.55
CA ASP A 86 13.17 -3.92 -9.02
C ASP A 86 13.14 -3.17 -10.36
N ASP A 87 12.18 -3.50 -11.23
CA ASP A 87 11.90 -2.80 -12.48
C ASP A 87 11.16 -1.46 -12.29
N GLY A 88 10.89 -1.07 -11.03
CA GLY A 88 10.30 0.23 -10.67
C GLY A 88 8.79 0.29 -10.78
N VAL A 89 8.08 -0.84 -10.89
CA VAL A 89 6.60 -0.85 -10.81
C VAL A 89 6.16 -0.34 -9.44
N PRO A 90 5.34 0.74 -9.36
CA PRO A 90 4.85 1.23 -8.09
C PRO A 90 3.83 0.27 -7.47
N MET A 91 3.94 0.07 -6.15
CA MET A 91 3.05 -0.79 -5.40
C MET A 91 2.60 -0.13 -4.11
N LEU A 92 1.35 -0.34 -3.74
CA LEU A 92 0.81 0.02 -2.42
C LEU A 92 0.24 -1.22 -1.75
N VAL A 93 0.83 -1.63 -0.64
CA VAL A 93 0.38 -2.77 0.15
C VAL A 93 0.04 -2.35 1.58
N VAL A 94 -1.17 -2.70 2.01
CA VAL A 94 -1.73 -2.22 3.28
C VAL A 94 -1.91 -3.37 4.26
N CYS A 95 -1.54 -3.14 5.52
CA CYS A 95 -1.79 -3.99 6.68
C CYS A 95 -1.34 -5.46 6.45
N GLY A 96 -2.27 -6.39 6.24
CA GLY A 96 -1.94 -7.80 6.07
C GLY A 96 -1.00 -8.08 4.90
N LEU A 97 -1.19 -7.43 3.75
CA LEU A 97 -0.23 -7.56 2.64
C LEU A 97 1.10 -6.84 2.92
N TYR A 98 1.09 -5.71 3.65
CA TYR A 98 2.34 -5.10 4.09
C TYR A 98 3.17 -6.07 4.93
N GLN A 99 2.53 -6.80 5.87
CA GLN A 99 3.19 -7.81 6.70
C GLN A 99 3.78 -8.94 5.85
N LEU A 100 3.03 -9.43 4.86
CA LEU A 100 3.45 -10.54 4.00
C LEU A 100 4.41 -10.14 2.85
N PHE A 101 4.56 -8.85 2.59
CA PHE A 101 5.67 -8.34 1.79
C PHE A 101 6.98 -8.29 2.58
N GLY A 102 6.91 -8.44 3.92
CA GLY A 102 8.03 -8.72 4.79
C GLY A 102 8.48 -10.18 4.76
N ARG A 103 9.31 -10.55 5.73
CA ARG A 103 9.84 -11.91 5.88
C ARG A 103 8.79 -12.90 6.39
N PHE A 104 8.02 -12.48 7.40
CA PHE A 104 6.96 -13.30 8.00
C PHE A 104 6.03 -12.46 8.90
N PHE A 105 4.85 -13.02 9.16
CA PHE A 105 3.96 -12.63 10.24
C PHE A 105 3.81 -13.79 11.23
N LYS A 106 4.20 -13.60 12.51
CA LYS A 106 3.99 -14.55 13.59
C LYS A 106 2.71 -14.23 14.34
N THR A 107 1.73 -15.14 14.28
CA THR A 107 0.43 -14.98 14.95
C THR A 107 0.52 -15.08 16.46
N THR A 108 -0.52 -14.68 17.20
CA THR A 108 -0.61 -14.84 18.66
C THR A 108 -0.53 -16.30 19.13
N GLN A 109 -0.94 -17.24 18.28
CA GLN A 109 -0.86 -18.68 18.54
C GLN A 109 0.53 -19.27 18.24
N GLY A 110 1.47 -18.44 17.77
CA GLY A 110 2.83 -18.86 17.43
C GLY A 110 2.99 -19.41 16.01
N ALA A 111 1.93 -19.52 15.22
CA ALA A 111 2.03 -19.90 13.82
C ALA A 111 2.77 -18.83 13.01
N ILE A 112 3.59 -19.25 12.05
CA ILE A 112 4.35 -18.38 11.17
C ILE A 112 3.73 -18.41 9.78
N ILE A 113 3.22 -17.28 9.34
CA ILE A 113 2.79 -17.05 7.96
C ILE A 113 3.96 -16.40 7.24
N ARG A 114 4.52 -17.11 6.26
CA ARG A 114 5.72 -16.64 5.52
C ARG A 114 5.34 -15.53 4.56
N GLY A 115 6.20 -14.54 4.46
CA GLY A 115 6.13 -13.48 3.46
C GLY A 115 7.15 -13.65 2.35
N ILE A 116 7.13 -12.74 1.37
CA ILE A 116 8.02 -12.79 0.20
C ILE A 116 9.37 -12.10 0.43
N GLY A 117 9.55 -11.41 1.56
CA GLY A 117 10.81 -10.76 1.92
C GLY A 117 11.20 -9.57 1.02
N LEU A 118 10.24 -8.94 0.34
CA LEU A 118 10.49 -7.73 -0.45
C LEU A 118 10.94 -6.58 0.45
N PHE A 119 10.29 -6.42 1.59
CA PHE A 119 10.81 -5.58 2.68
C PHE A 119 11.59 -6.44 3.68
N ASP A 120 12.72 -5.93 4.14
CA ASP A 120 13.43 -6.49 5.29
C ASP A 120 12.73 -6.09 6.59
N ILE A 121 11.55 -6.65 6.82
CA ILE A 121 10.74 -6.43 8.03
C ILE A 121 10.24 -7.76 8.61
N GLU A 122 10.00 -7.75 9.90
CA GLU A 122 9.41 -8.87 10.63
C GLU A 122 8.21 -8.39 11.42
N THR A 123 7.12 -9.16 11.41
CA THR A 123 5.91 -8.81 12.15
C THR A 123 5.55 -9.91 13.15
N VAL A 124 5.26 -9.49 14.37
CA VAL A 124 4.78 -10.37 15.45
C VAL A 124 3.46 -9.83 15.96
N ALA A 125 2.46 -10.67 16.13
CA ALA A 125 1.19 -10.26 16.71
C ALA A 125 1.36 -9.81 18.16
N GLY A 126 0.90 -8.60 18.47
CA GLY A 126 0.83 -8.07 19.83
C GLY A 126 -0.45 -8.48 20.55
N GLU A 127 -0.48 -8.32 21.87
CA GLU A 127 -1.64 -8.60 22.72
C GLU A 127 -2.74 -7.54 22.53
N GLN A 128 -2.36 -6.31 22.21
CA GLN A 128 -3.27 -5.19 22.04
C GLN A 128 -3.35 -4.76 20.57
N ARG A 129 -4.55 -4.33 20.15
CA ARG A 129 -4.71 -3.70 18.84
C ARG A 129 -4.37 -2.22 18.91
N LEU A 130 -3.59 -1.78 17.96
CA LEU A 130 -3.29 -0.39 17.71
C LEU A 130 -4.41 0.17 16.80
N ILE A 131 -5.31 0.98 17.39
CA ILE A 131 -6.50 1.51 16.71
C ILE A 131 -6.57 3.01 16.90
N GLY A 132 -6.82 3.75 15.84
CA GLY A 132 -7.10 5.18 15.93
C GLY A 132 -6.64 5.99 14.73
N ASN A 133 -6.91 7.28 14.80
CA ASN A 133 -6.38 8.22 13.81
C ASN A 133 -4.87 8.38 14.01
N ILE A 134 -4.15 8.38 12.91
CA ILE A 134 -2.68 8.53 12.88
C ILE A 134 -2.27 9.66 11.95
N VAL A 135 -1.26 10.38 12.35
CA VAL A 135 -0.57 11.40 11.56
C VAL A 135 0.91 11.09 11.55
N THR A 136 1.47 11.04 10.36
CA THR A 136 2.87 10.67 10.12
C THR A 136 3.54 11.74 9.27
N ALA A 137 4.78 12.10 9.59
CA ALA A 137 5.59 13.02 8.79
C ALA A 137 6.52 12.23 7.87
N SER A 138 6.41 12.45 6.57
CA SER A 138 7.25 11.84 5.54
C SER A 138 8.10 12.91 4.84
N SER A 139 9.37 12.60 4.57
CA SER A 139 10.25 13.47 3.77
C SER A 139 9.72 13.67 2.35
N ASP A 140 9.16 12.61 1.76
CA ASP A 140 8.74 12.62 0.36
C ASP A 140 7.32 13.18 0.17
N PHE A 141 6.42 12.88 1.12
CA PHE A 141 4.99 13.16 0.96
C PHE A 141 4.47 14.26 1.91
N GLY A 142 5.32 14.74 2.82
CA GLY A 142 4.90 15.64 3.89
C GLY A 142 4.06 14.92 4.94
N GLU A 143 3.04 15.60 5.47
CA GLU A 143 2.14 14.98 6.44
C GLU A 143 1.26 13.92 5.76
N ILE A 144 1.19 12.72 6.30
CA ILE A 144 0.32 11.61 5.86
C ILE A 144 -0.72 11.36 6.94
N ILE A 145 -1.99 11.22 6.54
CA ILE A 145 -3.11 11.03 7.46
C ILE A 145 -3.77 9.68 7.15
N GLY A 146 -4.02 8.90 8.18
CA GLY A 146 -4.67 7.61 8.06
C GLY A 146 -5.41 7.18 9.30
N TYR A 147 -5.83 5.93 9.29
CA TYR A 147 -6.46 5.24 10.41
C TYR A 147 -5.76 3.88 10.58
N GLU A 148 -5.10 3.67 11.70
CA GLU A 148 -4.48 2.39 12.02
C GLU A 148 -5.48 1.45 12.71
N ASN A 149 -5.45 0.17 12.36
CA ASN A 149 -6.25 -0.87 13.00
C ASN A 149 -5.60 -2.24 12.80
N HIS A 150 -4.58 -2.52 13.59
CA HIS A 150 -3.82 -3.76 13.50
C HIS A 150 -3.34 -4.23 14.88
N SER A 151 -3.04 -5.53 15.00
CA SER A 151 -2.36 -6.12 16.15
C SER A 151 -0.92 -6.54 15.83
N GLY A 152 -0.53 -6.55 14.56
CA GLY A 152 0.84 -6.84 14.17
C GLY A 152 1.78 -5.70 14.59
N LEU A 153 2.86 -6.06 15.26
CA LEU A 153 3.97 -5.18 15.63
C LEU A 153 5.11 -5.43 14.65
N THR A 154 5.36 -4.48 13.76
CA THR A 154 6.37 -4.60 12.71
C THR A 154 7.66 -3.93 13.12
N THR A 155 8.77 -4.64 12.98
CA THR A 155 10.12 -4.12 13.16
C THR A 155 10.81 -4.02 11.80
N LEU A 156 11.38 -2.84 11.52
CA LEU A 156 12.15 -2.59 10.31
C LEU A 156 13.59 -3.08 10.47
N GLY A 157 14.14 -3.71 9.44
CA GLY A 157 15.57 -3.97 9.32
C GLY A 157 16.37 -2.67 9.16
N HIS A 158 17.65 -2.72 9.49
CA HIS A 158 18.50 -1.51 9.53
C HIS A 158 18.59 -0.71 8.23
N SER A 159 18.36 -1.34 7.08
CA SER A 159 18.46 -0.70 5.76
C SER A 159 17.11 -0.27 5.18
N VAL A 160 16.01 -0.53 5.86
CA VAL A 160 14.66 -0.22 5.37
C VAL A 160 14.22 1.15 5.86
N PRO A 161 14.06 2.13 4.99
CA PRO A 161 13.50 3.41 5.38
C PRO A 161 12.01 3.28 5.70
N PRO A 162 11.51 3.88 6.79
CA PRO A 162 10.09 3.98 7.05
C PRO A 162 9.41 4.85 5.97
N LEU A 163 8.10 4.70 5.79
CA LEU A 163 7.29 5.63 5.01
C LEU A 163 7.30 7.02 5.66
N GLY A 164 7.32 7.07 6.97
CA GLY A 164 7.47 8.31 7.74
C GLY A 164 7.59 8.07 9.25
N ILE A 165 7.68 9.19 9.97
CA ILE A 165 7.79 9.23 11.44
C ILE A 165 6.45 9.64 12.02
N VAL A 166 5.97 8.89 13.00
CA VAL A 166 4.68 9.13 13.65
C VAL A 166 4.72 10.40 14.47
N SER A 167 3.85 11.36 14.14
CA SER A 167 3.62 12.56 14.94
C SER A 167 2.51 12.35 15.97
N ARG A 168 1.52 11.52 15.62
CA ARG A 168 0.42 11.12 16.50
C ARG A 168 -0.12 9.77 16.03
N GLY A 169 -0.17 8.80 16.91
CA GLY A 169 -0.58 7.43 16.61
C GLY A 169 0.40 6.43 17.18
N ALA A 170 0.34 5.20 16.69
CA ALA A 170 1.23 4.12 17.10
C ALA A 170 2.21 3.68 15.99
N GLY A 171 1.76 3.67 14.73
CA GLY A 171 2.58 3.27 13.60
C GLY A 171 2.91 1.78 13.59
N ASN A 172 4.12 1.44 13.18
CA ASN A 172 4.54 0.05 12.96
C ASN A 172 4.42 -0.84 14.22
N ASN A 173 4.72 -0.31 15.41
CA ASN A 173 4.76 -1.12 16.64
C ASN A 173 4.45 -0.35 17.93
N GLY A 174 4.14 0.95 17.84
CA GLY A 174 3.82 1.79 18.99
C GLY A 174 5.01 2.24 19.83
N THR A 175 6.24 1.88 19.48
CA THR A 175 7.43 2.15 20.32
C THR A 175 8.54 2.93 19.61
N ASP A 176 8.82 2.63 18.34
CA ASP A 176 9.93 3.20 17.58
C ASP A 176 9.57 4.45 16.76
N GLN A 177 8.30 4.87 16.84
CA GLN A 177 7.76 6.03 16.12
C GLN A 177 7.85 5.92 14.58
N THR A 178 8.10 4.74 14.04
CA THR A 178 8.08 4.53 12.58
C THR A 178 6.69 4.16 12.09
N GLU A 179 6.39 4.49 10.85
CA GLU A 179 5.19 4.02 10.15
C GLU A 179 5.56 3.56 8.74
N GLY A 180 5.05 2.36 8.39
CA GLY A 180 5.24 1.77 7.08
C GLY A 180 6.68 1.44 6.75
N ALA A 181 6.90 1.12 5.48
CA ALA A 181 8.21 0.84 4.90
C ALA A 181 8.24 1.27 3.44
N ARG A 182 9.44 1.55 2.93
CA ARG A 182 9.69 1.89 1.54
C ARG A 182 10.74 0.96 0.94
N TYR A 183 10.49 0.54 -0.31
CA TYR A 183 11.48 -0.09 -1.17
C TYR A 183 11.28 0.42 -2.59
N ARG A 184 12.19 1.25 -3.09
CA ARG A 184 12.02 1.92 -4.40
C ARG A 184 10.64 2.61 -4.50
N ASN A 185 9.79 2.18 -5.45
CA ASN A 185 8.44 2.69 -5.63
C ASN A 185 7.37 1.89 -4.88
N VAL A 186 7.79 0.93 -4.04
CA VAL A 186 6.87 0.13 -3.22
C VAL A 186 6.65 0.79 -1.88
N ILE A 187 5.40 0.94 -1.49
CA ILE A 187 4.95 1.50 -0.21
C ILE A 187 4.20 0.41 0.55
N GLY A 188 4.70 0.05 1.72
CA GLY A 188 3.99 -0.74 2.72
C GLY A 188 3.52 0.15 3.86
N THR A 189 2.32 -0.05 4.40
CA THR A 189 1.75 0.82 5.43
C THR A 189 0.66 0.13 6.25
N TYR A 190 0.43 0.61 7.48
CA TYR A 190 -0.74 0.25 8.30
C TYR A 190 -1.91 1.23 8.15
N LEU A 191 -1.79 2.24 7.32
CA LEU A 191 -2.77 3.30 7.18
C LEU A 191 -3.97 2.85 6.34
N HIS A 192 -5.07 2.59 6.99
CA HIS A 192 -6.36 2.21 6.42
C HIS A 192 -7.32 3.39 6.16
N GLY A 193 -8.56 3.02 5.80
CA GLY A 193 -9.67 3.91 5.53
C GLY A 193 -9.47 4.60 4.20
N SER A 194 -9.03 3.84 3.19
CA SER A 194 -8.55 4.28 1.88
C SER A 194 -7.55 5.41 2.05
N LEU A 195 -6.26 5.06 2.10
CA LEU A 195 -5.16 6.00 2.31
C LEU A 195 -5.14 7.12 1.28
N LEU A 196 -5.28 6.75 -0.01
CA LEU A 196 -5.01 7.65 -1.14
C LEU A 196 -5.97 8.84 -1.26
N PRO A 197 -7.29 8.72 -1.01
CA PRO A 197 -8.19 9.87 -1.06
C PRO A 197 -7.82 11.01 -0.11
N LYS A 198 -7.18 10.66 1.03
CA LYS A 198 -6.72 11.62 2.03
C LYS A 198 -5.29 12.10 1.78
N ASN A 199 -4.55 11.43 0.91
CA ASN A 199 -3.15 11.69 0.63
C ASN A 199 -2.89 11.71 -0.88
N PRO A 200 -3.41 12.69 -1.62
CA PRO A 200 -3.32 12.76 -3.07
C PRO A 200 -1.88 12.75 -3.59
N ARG A 201 -0.91 13.30 -2.83
CA ARG A 201 0.51 13.26 -3.20
C ARG A 201 1.07 11.84 -3.32
N ILE A 202 0.59 10.89 -2.49
CA ILE A 202 0.97 9.47 -2.61
C ILE A 202 0.32 8.86 -3.84
N ALA A 203 -0.96 9.19 -4.10
CA ALA A 203 -1.64 8.71 -5.29
C ALA A 203 -0.95 9.19 -6.57
N ASP A 204 -0.59 10.48 -6.61
CA ASP A 204 0.10 11.07 -7.76
C ASP A 204 1.49 10.47 -7.95
N PHE A 205 2.25 10.27 -6.87
CA PHE A 205 3.55 9.58 -6.95
C PHE A 205 3.40 8.20 -7.63
N LEU A 206 2.45 7.37 -7.20
CA LEU A 206 2.23 6.05 -7.79
C LEU A 206 1.85 6.15 -9.28
N ILE A 207 1.01 7.12 -9.63
CA ILE A 207 0.58 7.38 -11.00
C ILE A 207 1.74 7.86 -11.86
N GLU A 208 2.52 8.84 -11.38
CA GLU A 208 3.67 9.40 -12.09
C GLU A 208 4.70 8.31 -12.41
N GLN A 209 5.03 7.44 -11.42
CA GLN A 209 5.96 6.35 -11.64
C GLN A 209 5.45 5.34 -12.68
N ALA A 210 4.17 4.99 -12.61
CA ALA A 210 3.56 4.05 -13.55
C ALA A 210 3.52 4.61 -14.98
N VAL A 211 3.06 5.85 -15.12
CA VAL A 211 2.92 6.51 -16.42
C VAL A 211 4.28 6.80 -17.04
N ALA A 212 5.24 7.31 -16.27
CA ALA A 212 6.59 7.56 -16.76
C ALA A 212 7.24 6.26 -17.27
N ARG A 213 7.04 5.16 -16.54
CA ARG A 213 7.54 3.84 -16.94
C ARG A 213 6.87 3.32 -18.22
N ARG A 214 5.54 3.48 -18.35
CA ARG A 214 4.74 2.96 -19.50
C ARG A 214 4.85 3.84 -20.73
N CYS A 215 4.77 5.17 -20.55
CA CYS A 215 4.66 6.14 -21.63
C CYS A 215 5.94 6.93 -21.89
N GLY A 216 6.94 6.84 -20.99
CA GLY A 216 8.20 7.57 -21.03
C GLY A 216 8.22 8.83 -20.18
N GLU A 217 7.08 9.51 -20.04
CA GLU A 217 6.93 10.69 -19.20
C GLU A 217 5.50 10.82 -18.66
N PHE A 218 5.34 11.48 -17.53
CA PHE A 218 4.02 11.86 -17.01
C PHE A 218 3.64 13.24 -17.56
N ALA A 219 2.72 13.26 -18.50
CA ALA A 219 2.23 14.48 -19.16
C ALA A 219 0.69 14.53 -19.10
N PRO A 220 0.12 14.92 -17.94
CA PRO A 220 -1.33 14.93 -17.77
C PRO A 220 -1.98 16.01 -18.64
N SER A 221 -3.16 15.70 -19.20
CA SER A 221 -3.93 16.65 -20.00
C SER A 221 -4.61 17.74 -19.17
N VAL A 222 -4.81 17.47 -17.87
CA VAL A 222 -5.48 18.36 -16.91
C VAL A 222 -4.80 18.26 -15.55
N LEU A 223 -4.67 19.37 -14.83
CA LEU A 223 -4.28 19.35 -13.42
C LEU A 223 -5.53 19.12 -12.55
N ILE A 224 -5.43 18.21 -11.60
CA ILE A 224 -6.54 17.88 -10.68
C ILE A 224 -6.64 18.96 -9.60
N ASP A 225 -7.85 19.45 -9.35
CA ASP A 225 -8.13 20.33 -8.20
C ASP A 225 -8.37 19.49 -6.93
N ASP A 226 -7.39 19.46 -6.07
CA ASP A 226 -7.44 18.75 -4.78
C ASP A 226 -7.99 19.61 -3.62
N THR A 227 -8.68 20.71 -3.89
CA THR A 227 -9.22 21.61 -2.85
C THR A 227 -10.10 20.87 -1.85
N PHE A 228 -11.01 20.00 -2.31
CA PHE A 228 -11.88 19.22 -1.42
C PHE A 228 -11.12 18.15 -0.65
N ALA A 229 -10.17 17.46 -1.27
CA ALA A 229 -9.30 16.50 -0.61
C ALA A 229 -8.48 17.18 0.50
N THR A 230 -7.94 18.37 0.23
CA THR A 230 -7.18 19.18 1.19
C THR A 230 -8.06 19.64 2.37
N LYS A 231 -9.30 20.08 2.12
CA LYS A 231 -10.24 20.43 3.20
C LYS A 231 -10.59 19.22 4.06
N ALA A 232 -10.93 18.09 3.45
CA ALA A 232 -11.23 16.85 4.17
C ALA A 232 -10.05 16.37 5.02
N ARG A 233 -8.85 16.47 4.46
CA ARG A 233 -7.58 16.18 5.11
C ARG A 233 -7.36 17.06 6.34
N THR A 234 -7.56 18.38 6.23
CA THR A 234 -7.42 19.34 7.34
C THR A 234 -8.38 19.03 8.49
N VAL A 235 -9.59 18.56 8.18
CA VAL A 235 -10.54 18.10 9.21
C VAL A 235 -10.09 16.78 9.84
N ALA A 236 -9.65 15.82 9.01
CA ALA A 236 -9.24 14.51 9.49
C ALA A 236 -7.99 14.58 10.38
N SER A 237 -7.02 15.46 10.07
CA SER A 237 -5.80 15.62 10.86
C SER A 237 -6.04 16.12 12.29
N LYS A 238 -7.19 16.78 12.52
CA LYS A 238 -7.56 17.32 13.84
C LYS A 238 -8.41 16.35 14.69
N ARG A 239 -8.84 15.23 14.12
CA ARG A 239 -9.63 14.25 14.87
C ARG A 239 -8.80 13.63 15.99
N PRO A 240 -9.38 13.40 17.17
CA PRO A 240 -8.70 12.68 18.25
C PRO A 240 -8.34 11.27 17.81
N ARG A 241 -7.41 10.68 18.52
CA ARG A 241 -7.07 9.26 18.36
C ARG A 241 -8.19 8.36 18.86
#